data_5383069b0ad381085421d4d4bbf1e728
#
_entry.id   5383069b0ad381085421d4d4bbf1e728
#
_cell.length_a   1.000
_cell.length_b   1.000
_cell.length_c   1.000
_cell.angle_alpha   90.00
_cell.angle_beta   90.00
_cell.angle_gamma   90.00
#
_symmetry.space_group_name_H-M   'P 1'
#
loop_
_entity.id
_entity.type
_entity.pdbx_description
1 polymer ?
#
loop_
_entity_poly.entity_id
_entity_poly.type
_entity_poly.pdbx_seq_one_letter_code
_entity_poly.pdbx_strand_id
1 'polypeptide(L)'
;PVEWNYLLHTVELPMEVAEEKDGLRILGKNKADGVSIAHLFSSQKMTYAQTDTFFVAAVDWKKRLGKTLSNHYHFTATTASCSKICFLNVIDVHGNNRADAVINRERNRITVEEWVIECNLEGEGNAFLYIENKQNGVSLDFNYDSNKGATTIIDRVDGKKVEKRLVDALPELEI
;
A
#
# COMPACT_ATOMS: atom_id res chain seq x y z
N PRO A 1 -11.80 -15.07 -11.11
CA PRO A 1 -11.13 -14.84 -9.82
C PRO A 1 -9.64 -15.15 -9.94
N VAL A 2 -8.81 -14.31 -9.34
CA VAL A 2 -7.35 -14.45 -9.30
C VAL A 2 -6.84 -14.23 -7.87
N GLU A 3 -5.66 -14.73 -7.56
CA GLU A 3 -4.95 -14.38 -6.34
C GLU A 3 -4.22 -13.05 -6.55
N TRP A 4 -4.29 -12.18 -5.54
CA TRP A 4 -3.63 -10.89 -5.56
C TRP A 4 -2.50 -10.89 -4.55
N ASN A 5 -1.36 -10.37 -4.97
CA ASN A 5 -0.17 -10.30 -4.14
C ASN A 5 0.24 -8.84 -3.93
N TYR A 6 0.46 -8.49 -2.67
CA TYR A 6 1.14 -7.27 -2.27
C TYR A 6 2.56 -7.60 -1.87
N LEU A 7 3.54 -6.87 -2.39
CA LEU A 7 4.96 -7.13 -2.22
C LEU A 7 5.67 -5.96 -1.53
N LEU A 8 6.51 -6.28 -0.54
CA LEU A 8 7.47 -5.34 0.05
C LEU A 8 8.86 -5.98 0.08
N HIS A 9 9.86 -5.13 -0.03
CA HIS A 9 11.26 -5.55 0.04
C HIS A 9 12.01 -4.71 1.08
N THR A 10 12.87 -5.36 1.85
CA THR A 10 13.85 -4.68 2.70
C THR A 10 15.25 -5.21 2.42
N VAL A 11 16.24 -4.40 2.76
CA VAL A 11 17.66 -4.75 2.59
C VAL A 11 18.25 -4.94 3.98
N GLU A 12 19.08 -5.96 4.15
CA GLU A 12 19.91 -6.27 5.32
C GLU A 12 19.18 -6.88 6.53
N LEU A 13 17.99 -6.42 6.88
CA LEU A 13 17.25 -6.92 8.05
C LEU A 13 15.88 -7.46 7.62
N PRO A 14 15.40 -8.55 8.23
CA PRO A 14 14.05 -9.03 8.01
C PRO A 14 13.03 -8.02 8.53
N MET A 15 11.84 -8.07 7.94
CA MET A 15 10.69 -7.32 8.44
C MET A 15 10.06 -8.04 9.63
N GLU A 16 9.62 -7.26 10.60
CA GLU A 16 8.77 -7.75 11.70
C GLU A 16 7.31 -7.55 11.29
N VAL A 17 6.52 -8.63 11.28
CA VAL A 17 5.13 -8.58 10.83
C VAL A 17 4.20 -8.91 11.99
N ALA A 18 3.21 -8.07 12.20
CA ALA A 18 2.14 -8.29 13.18
C ALA A 18 0.77 -8.26 12.48
N GLU A 19 -0.08 -9.22 12.82
CA GLU A 19 -1.50 -9.17 12.44
C GLU A 19 -2.22 -8.21 13.39
N GLU A 20 -2.90 -7.24 12.81
CA GLU A 20 -3.78 -6.31 13.51
C GLU A 20 -5.24 -6.64 13.18
N LYS A 21 -6.17 -6.10 13.96
CA LYS A 21 -7.60 -6.36 13.79
C LYS A 21 -8.08 -6.22 12.34
N ASP A 22 -7.53 -5.24 11.62
CA ASP A 22 -8.03 -4.81 10.32
C ASP A 22 -6.96 -4.86 9.21
N GLY A 23 -5.82 -5.51 9.44
CA GLY A 23 -4.75 -5.57 8.46
C GLY A 23 -3.43 -6.14 8.98
N LEU A 24 -2.34 -5.76 8.33
CA LEU A 24 -0.99 -6.16 8.72
C LEU A 24 -0.15 -4.92 9.03
N ARG A 25 0.59 -4.94 10.12
CA ARG A 25 1.65 -3.98 10.41
C ARG A 25 2.99 -4.63 10.09
N ILE A 26 3.76 -3.99 9.22
CA ILE A 26 5.02 -4.49 8.70
C ILE A 26 6.11 -3.48 9.03
N LEU A 27 7.01 -3.84 9.95
CA LEU A 27 8.09 -2.99 10.42
C LEU A 27 9.39 -3.38 9.72
N GLY A 28 9.94 -2.48 8.95
CA GLY A 28 11.28 -2.56 8.38
C GLY A 28 12.25 -1.62 9.10
N LYS A 29 13.43 -2.12 9.40
CA LYS A 29 14.54 -1.34 9.98
C LYS A 29 15.76 -1.45 9.10
N ASN A 30 16.60 -0.45 9.11
CA ASN A 30 17.93 -0.53 8.52
C ASN A 30 19.01 -0.37 9.59
N LYS A 31 20.26 -0.66 9.24
CA LYS A 31 21.41 -0.54 10.16
C LYS A 31 21.80 0.90 10.48
N ALA A 32 21.25 1.87 9.77
CA ALA A 32 21.49 3.30 9.96
C ALA A 32 20.34 4.00 10.72
N ASP A 33 19.64 3.25 11.59
CA ASP A 33 18.58 3.76 12.47
C ASP A 33 17.33 4.30 11.75
N GLY A 34 17.14 3.95 10.48
CA GLY A 34 15.91 4.24 9.76
C GLY A 34 14.83 3.21 10.05
N VAL A 35 13.61 3.68 10.23
CA VAL A 35 12.40 2.88 10.49
C VAL A 35 11.39 3.16 9.37
N SER A 36 10.80 2.11 8.87
CA SER A 36 9.66 2.17 7.94
C SER A 36 8.57 1.23 8.45
N ILE A 37 7.39 1.75 8.69
CA ILE A 37 6.24 0.97 9.13
C ILE A 37 5.17 1.06 8.06
N ALA A 38 4.85 -0.07 7.45
CA ALA A 38 3.76 -0.19 6.51
C ALA A 38 2.54 -0.79 7.21
N HIS A 39 1.42 -0.08 7.18
CA HIS A 39 0.11 -0.60 7.58
C HIS A 39 -0.65 -0.96 6.31
N LEU A 40 -0.78 -2.26 6.07
CA LEU A 40 -1.46 -2.80 4.90
C LEU A 40 -2.89 -3.20 5.26
N PHE A 41 -3.84 -2.47 4.72
CA PHE A 41 -5.26 -2.75 4.80
C PHE A 41 -5.76 -3.40 3.51
N SER A 42 -6.72 -4.30 3.64
CA SER A 42 -7.31 -5.00 2.50
C SER A 42 -8.80 -5.24 2.72
N SER A 43 -9.57 -5.24 1.63
CA SER A 43 -10.97 -5.67 1.62
C SER A 43 -11.13 -7.19 1.72
N GLN A 44 -10.04 -7.96 1.66
CA GLN A 44 -10.02 -9.41 1.75
C GLN A 44 -9.01 -9.86 2.80
N LYS A 45 -9.26 -11.00 3.43
CA LYS A 45 -8.29 -11.61 4.34
C LYS A 45 -7.02 -11.98 3.58
N MET A 46 -5.88 -11.68 4.17
CA MET A 46 -4.56 -12.00 3.61
C MET A 46 -3.86 -13.07 4.44
N THR A 47 -3.05 -13.87 3.79
CA THR A 47 -1.95 -14.64 4.38
C THR A 47 -0.65 -13.99 3.98
N TYR A 48 0.41 -14.21 4.73
CA TYR A 48 1.70 -13.62 4.38
C TYR A 48 2.86 -14.60 4.56
N ALA A 49 3.93 -14.34 3.84
CA ALA A 49 5.20 -15.04 3.95
C ALA A 49 6.35 -14.06 3.78
N GLN A 50 7.50 -14.39 4.35
CA GLN A 50 8.74 -13.66 4.14
C GLN A 50 9.85 -14.64 3.77
N THR A 51 10.68 -14.28 2.81
CA THR A 51 11.85 -15.06 2.39
C THR A 51 13.04 -14.14 2.10
N ASP A 52 14.25 -14.66 2.27
CA ASP A 52 15.50 -14.04 1.85
C ASP A 52 16.09 -14.73 0.60
N THR A 53 15.33 -15.61 0.00
CA THR A 53 15.77 -16.42 -1.13
C THR A 53 15.56 -15.67 -2.45
N PHE A 54 16.62 -15.57 -3.24
CA PHE A 54 16.62 -14.90 -4.53
C PHE A 54 16.51 -15.94 -5.66
N PHE A 55 15.30 -16.19 -6.14
CA PHE A 55 15.07 -17.02 -7.30
C PHE A 55 14.71 -16.17 -8.52
N VAL A 56 15.53 -16.28 -9.57
CA VAL A 56 15.16 -15.79 -10.90
C VAL A 56 15.26 -16.97 -11.85
N ALA A 57 14.20 -17.29 -12.54
CA ALA A 57 14.12 -18.45 -13.46
C ALA A 57 14.55 -19.77 -12.79
N ALA A 58 14.06 -20.04 -11.58
CA ALA A 58 14.36 -21.23 -10.76
C ALA A 58 15.84 -21.39 -10.36
N VAL A 59 16.65 -20.33 -10.48
CA VAL A 59 18.07 -20.34 -10.09
C VAL A 59 18.25 -19.53 -8.81
N ASP A 60 18.81 -20.13 -7.78
CA ASP A 60 19.28 -19.44 -6.58
C ASP A 60 20.59 -18.71 -6.88
N TRP A 61 20.51 -17.44 -7.22
CA TRP A 61 21.65 -16.62 -7.57
C TRP A 61 22.61 -16.36 -6.39
N LYS A 62 22.11 -16.39 -5.16
CA LYS A 62 22.94 -16.25 -3.96
C LYS A 62 23.95 -17.39 -3.86
N LYS A 63 23.48 -18.63 -4.09
CA LYS A 63 24.36 -19.82 -4.15
C LYS A 63 25.27 -19.81 -5.37
N ARG A 64 24.75 -19.44 -6.53
CA ARG A 64 25.49 -19.51 -7.79
C ARG A 64 26.68 -18.56 -7.86
N LEU A 65 26.57 -17.37 -7.29
CA LEU A 65 27.62 -16.36 -7.34
C LEU A 65 28.76 -16.61 -6.33
N GLY A 66 28.52 -17.49 -5.35
CA GLY A 66 29.53 -17.79 -4.33
C GLY A 66 30.00 -16.57 -3.51
N LYS A 67 29.24 -15.45 -3.59
CA LYS A 67 29.52 -14.19 -2.90
C LYS A 67 28.54 -14.00 -1.78
N THR A 68 29.00 -13.42 -0.68
CA THR A 68 28.12 -12.91 0.36
C THR A 68 27.42 -11.66 -0.17
N LEU A 69 26.27 -11.85 -0.82
CA LEU A 69 25.38 -10.75 -1.16
C LEU A 69 24.64 -10.32 0.11
N SER A 70 24.38 -9.03 0.24
CA SER A 70 23.47 -8.51 1.27
C SER A 70 22.15 -9.27 1.21
N ASN A 71 21.59 -9.63 2.37
CA ASN A 71 20.27 -10.25 2.39
C ASN A 71 19.25 -9.22 1.89
N HIS A 72 18.38 -9.68 1.00
CA HIS A 72 17.20 -8.97 0.59
C HIS A 72 16.02 -9.80 1.04
N TYR A 73 15.18 -9.19 1.84
CA TYR A 73 13.98 -9.85 2.35
C TYR A 73 12.78 -9.44 1.51
N HIS A 74 12.02 -10.44 1.08
CA HIS A 74 10.81 -10.30 0.28
C HIS A 74 9.64 -10.68 1.14
N PHE A 75 8.77 -9.74 1.41
CA PHE A 75 7.48 -9.97 2.04
C PHE A 75 6.42 -10.06 0.96
N THR A 76 5.55 -11.05 1.08
CA THR A 76 4.40 -11.22 0.20
C THR A 76 3.16 -11.40 1.06
N ALA A 77 2.14 -10.57 0.87
CA ALA A 77 0.80 -10.81 1.38
C ALA A 77 -0.10 -11.24 0.23
N THR A 78 -0.77 -12.36 0.38
CA THR A 78 -1.58 -13.00 -0.66
C THR A 78 -3.02 -13.14 -0.19
N THR A 79 -3.98 -12.82 -1.06
CA THR A 79 -5.41 -13.05 -0.80
C THR A 79 -5.84 -14.41 -1.32
N ALA A 80 -6.96 -14.91 -0.82
CA ALA A 80 -7.69 -15.96 -1.53
C ALA A 80 -8.16 -15.45 -2.91
N SER A 81 -8.41 -16.37 -3.81
CA SER A 81 -8.87 -16.04 -5.18
C SER A 81 -10.17 -15.23 -5.13
N CYS A 82 -10.14 -14.02 -5.67
CA CYS A 82 -11.29 -13.12 -5.73
C CYS A 82 -11.31 -12.33 -7.04
N SER A 83 -12.47 -11.77 -7.38
CA SER A 83 -12.65 -10.97 -8.61
C SER A 83 -12.35 -9.50 -8.39
N LYS A 84 -12.37 -9.05 -7.13
CA LYS A 84 -12.16 -7.65 -6.76
C LYS A 84 -11.44 -7.57 -5.41
N ILE A 85 -10.51 -6.65 -5.32
CA ILE A 85 -9.81 -6.33 -4.08
C ILE A 85 -9.52 -4.83 -4.02
N CYS A 86 -9.52 -4.29 -2.81
CA CYS A 86 -8.95 -2.99 -2.49
C CYS A 86 -7.79 -3.17 -1.52
N PHE A 87 -6.64 -2.65 -1.87
CA PHE A 87 -5.50 -2.49 -0.98
C PHE A 87 -5.30 -1.01 -0.67
N LEU A 88 -5.02 -0.71 0.59
CA LEU A 88 -4.47 0.56 1.01
C LEU A 88 -3.23 0.32 1.86
N ASN A 89 -2.14 0.96 1.50
CA ASN A 89 -0.92 0.92 2.28
C ASN A 89 -0.61 2.33 2.80
N VAL A 90 -0.50 2.46 4.11
CA VAL A 90 -0.06 3.69 4.78
C VAL A 90 1.33 3.43 5.31
N ILE A 91 2.31 4.21 4.85
CA ILE A 91 3.72 4.02 5.22
C ILE A 91 4.18 5.22 6.03
N ASP A 92 4.62 4.97 7.26
CA ASP A 92 5.34 5.92 8.11
C ASP A 92 6.84 5.65 8.02
N VAL A 93 7.62 6.67 7.70
CA VAL A 93 9.08 6.57 7.58
C VAL A 93 9.74 7.61 8.47
N HIS A 94 10.59 7.16 9.38
CA HIS A 94 11.27 8.04 10.33
C HIS A 94 12.59 7.47 10.85
N GLY A 95 13.36 8.27 11.58
CA GLY A 95 14.51 7.79 12.35
C GLY A 95 14.08 7.24 13.72
N ASN A 96 14.95 6.51 14.40
CA ASN A 96 14.69 5.92 15.72
C ASN A 96 14.37 6.94 16.84
N ASN A 97 14.57 8.22 16.60
CA ASN A 97 14.32 9.30 17.55
C ASN A 97 12.89 9.86 17.52
N ARG A 98 12.04 9.35 16.65
CA ARG A 98 10.62 9.70 16.55
C ARG A 98 9.75 8.50 16.94
N ALA A 99 8.65 8.74 17.62
CA ALA A 99 7.63 7.72 17.85
C ALA A 99 6.91 7.36 16.55
N ASP A 100 6.43 6.12 16.47
CA ASP A 100 5.59 5.64 15.39
C ASP A 100 4.30 6.47 15.31
N ALA A 101 3.82 6.78 14.12
CA ALA A 101 2.54 7.44 13.94
C ALA A 101 1.40 6.53 14.43
N VAL A 102 0.45 7.14 15.15
CA VAL A 102 -0.74 6.44 15.60
C VAL A 102 -1.74 6.35 14.44
N ILE A 103 -2.07 5.12 14.05
CA ILE A 103 -3.01 4.85 12.97
C ILE A 103 -4.27 4.21 13.55
N ASN A 104 -5.42 4.82 13.29
CA ASN A 104 -6.71 4.30 13.68
C ASN A 104 -7.56 4.04 12.43
N ARG A 105 -8.21 2.88 12.39
CA ARG A 105 -9.15 2.53 11.33
C ARG A 105 -10.57 2.35 11.86
N GLU A 106 -11.52 2.98 11.20
CA GLU A 106 -12.95 2.77 11.37
C GLU A 106 -13.59 2.51 10.00
N ARG A 107 -13.84 1.24 9.69
CA ARG A 107 -14.39 0.81 8.38
C ARG A 107 -13.55 1.30 7.19
N ASN A 108 -14.08 2.22 6.41
CA ASN A 108 -13.46 2.83 5.22
C ASN A 108 -12.61 4.07 5.53
N ARG A 109 -12.52 4.45 6.80
CA ARG A 109 -11.82 5.66 7.24
C ARG A 109 -10.61 5.31 8.09
N ILE A 110 -9.49 5.96 7.77
CA ILE A 110 -8.23 5.85 8.51
C ILE A 110 -7.82 7.26 8.93
N THR A 111 -7.38 7.39 10.17
CA THR A 111 -6.78 8.62 10.69
C THR A 111 -5.34 8.36 11.08
N VAL A 112 -4.46 9.25 10.65
CA VAL A 112 -3.02 9.22 10.93
C VAL A 112 -2.62 10.63 11.33
N GLU A 113 -2.45 10.88 12.62
CA GLU A 113 -2.18 12.22 13.13
C GLU A 113 -3.22 13.24 12.59
N GLU A 114 -2.80 14.27 11.86
CA GLU A 114 -3.68 15.25 11.22
C GLU A 114 -4.31 14.79 9.89
N TRP A 115 -3.95 13.61 9.39
CA TRP A 115 -4.45 13.11 8.12
C TRP A 115 -5.69 12.24 8.29
N VAL A 116 -6.62 12.42 7.38
CA VAL A 116 -7.80 11.56 7.19
C VAL A 116 -7.73 10.96 5.79
N ILE A 117 -7.87 9.65 5.73
CA ILE A 117 -7.90 8.89 4.49
C ILE A 117 -9.20 8.10 4.48
N GLU A 118 -9.97 8.20 3.41
CA GLU A 118 -11.15 7.37 3.19
C GLU A 118 -11.04 6.66 1.86
N CYS A 119 -11.28 5.37 1.85
CA CYS A 119 -11.26 4.57 0.62
C CYS A 119 -12.16 3.34 0.78
N ASN A 120 -12.45 2.66 -0.32
CA ASN A 120 -13.37 1.53 -0.33
C ASN A 120 -12.72 0.23 0.19
N LEU A 121 -12.40 0.17 1.47
CA LEU A 121 -11.80 -1.02 2.10
C LEU A 121 -12.80 -2.14 2.38
N GLU A 122 -14.09 -1.87 2.34
CA GLU A 122 -15.12 -2.93 2.44
C GLU A 122 -15.38 -3.62 1.10
N GLY A 123 -14.79 -3.10 0.01
CA GLY A 123 -14.80 -3.74 -1.31
C GLY A 123 -16.11 -3.58 -2.09
N GLU A 124 -17.10 -2.87 -1.57
CA GLU A 124 -18.37 -2.63 -2.23
C GLU A 124 -18.37 -1.33 -3.05
N GLY A 125 -19.10 -1.31 -4.18
CA GLY A 125 -19.24 -0.13 -5.03
C GLY A 125 -17.98 0.22 -5.84
N ASN A 126 -17.90 1.47 -6.30
CA ASN A 126 -16.79 2.00 -7.09
C ASN A 126 -15.56 2.30 -6.25
N ALA A 127 -14.39 2.29 -6.87
CA ALA A 127 -13.16 2.68 -6.22
C ALA A 127 -13.15 4.20 -5.96
N PHE A 128 -12.81 4.59 -4.76
CA PHE A 128 -12.56 5.98 -4.39
C PHE A 128 -11.41 6.08 -3.40
N LEU A 129 -10.77 7.24 -3.37
CA LEU A 129 -9.77 7.62 -2.40
C LEU A 129 -9.96 9.10 -2.06
N TYR A 130 -10.17 9.40 -0.80
CA TYR A 130 -10.18 10.75 -0.26
C TYR A 130 -9.04 10.87 0.74
N ILE A 131 -8.24 11.93 0.63
CA ILE A 131 -7.16 12.26 1.57
C ILE A 131 -7.30 13.72 1.95
N GLU A 132 -7.24 14.02 3.24
CA GLU A 132 -7.30 15.38 3.76
C GLU A 132 -6.31 15.58 4.90
N ASN A 133 -5.57 16.68 4.85
CA ASN A 133 -4.81 17.18 6.00
C ASN A 133 -5.68 18.18 6.76
N LYS A 134 -6.09 17.82 7.97
CA LYS A 134 -6.99 18.64 8.81
C LYS A 134 -6.35 19.94 9.30
N GLN A 135 -5.03 20.01 9.35
CA GLN A 135 -4.33 21.17 9.85
C GLN A 135 -4.35 22.33 8.83
N ASN A 136 -4.17 22.03 7.57
CA ASN A 136 -4.06 23.03 6.49
C ASN A 136 -5.18 22.99 5.46
N GLY A 137 -6.11 22.03 5.57
CA GLY A 137 -7.28 21.91 4.67
C GLY A 137 -6.96 21.47 3.24
N VAL A 138 -5.72 21.02 2.98
CA VAL A 138 -5.37 20.42 1.68
C VAL A 138 -6.06 19.08 1.57
N SER A 139 -6.77 18.83 0.47
CA SER A 139 -7.43 17.55 0.23
C SER A 139 -7.37 17.11 -1.22
N LEU A 140 -7.36 15.81 -1.41
CA LEU A 140 -7.46 15.12 -2.68
C LEU A 140 -8.66 14.18 -2.65
N ASP A 141 -9.46 14.23 -3.69
CA ASP A 141 -10.62 13.37 -3.87
C ASP A 141 -10.51 12.69 -5.23
N PHE A 142 -10.41 11.38 -5.21
CA PHE A 142 -10.21 10.54 -6.38
C PHE A 142 -11.36 9.55 -6.49
N ASN A 143 -12.14 9.63 -7.58
CA ASN A 143 -13.30 8.78 -7.80
C ASN A 143 -13.24 8.13 -9.18
N TYR A 144 -13.34 6.81 -9.22
CA TYR A 144 -13.44 6.03 -10.45
C TYR A 144 -14.88 5.63 -10.73
N ASP A 145 -15.38 6.01 -11.89
CA ASP A 145 -16.70 5.59 -12.40
C ASP A 145 -16.51 4.49 -13.44
N SER A 146 -16.75 3.25 -13.03
CA SER A 146 -16.59 2.06 -13.89
C SER A 146 -17.56 2.05 -15.08
N ASN A 147 -18.72 2.74 -14.99
CA ASN A 147 -19.68 2.81 -16.08
C ASN A 147 -19.23 3.75 -17.20
N LYS A 148 -18.40 4.73 -16.85
CA LYS A 148 -17.90 5.74 -17.79
C LYS A 148 -16.44 5.50 -18.19
N GLY A 149 -15.76 4.52 -17.53
CA GLY A 149 -14.32 4.35 -17.69
C GLY A 149 -13.54 5.63 -17.42
N ALA A 150 -13.94 6.39 -16.40
CA ALA A 150 -13.39 7.71 -16.14
C ALA A 150 -13.05 7.92 -14.68
N THR A 151 -11.92 8.55 -14.44
CA THR A 151 -11.49 9.01 -13.11
C THR A 151 -11.70 10.51 -12.97
N THR A 152 -12.32 10.92 -11.89
CA THR A 152 -12.41 12.34 -11.51
C THR A 152 -11.48 12.60 -10.34
N ILE A 153 -10.62 13.59 -10.47
CA ILE A 153 -9.71 14.06 -9.42
C ILE A 153 -10.14 15.48 -9.03
N ILE A 154 -10.38 15.68 -7.75
CA ILE A 154 -10.68 17.00 -7.19
C ILE A 154 -9.57 17.32 -6.19
N ASP A 155 -8.80 18.34 -6.50
CA ASP A 155 -7.75 18.86 -5.65
C ASP A 155 -8.22 20.16 -5.00
N ARG A 156 -7.98 20.32 -3.70
CA ARG A 156 -8.28 21.55 -2.94
C ARG A 156 -7.05 22.02 -2.23
N VAL A 157 -6.52 23.12 -2.71
CA VAL A 157 -5.37 23.82 -2.12
C VAL A 157 -5.79 25.28 -1.88
N ASP A 158 -5.54 25.80 -0.70
CA ASP A 158 -5.90 27.17 -0.31
C ASP A 158 -7.39 27.49 -0.53
N GLY A 159 -8.27 26.54 -0.29
CA GLY A 159 -9.72 26.66 -0.49
C GLY A 159 -10.16 26.70 -1.96
N LYS A 160 -9.25 26.62 -2.92
CA LYS A 160 -9.57 26.55 -4.36
C LYS A 160 -9.76 25.11 -4.79
N LYS A 161 -10.86 24.85 -5.48
CA LYS A 161 -11.16 23.55 -6.08
C LYS A 161 -10.64 23.53 -7.51
N VAL A 162 -9.81 22.54 -7.83
CA VAL A 162 -9.38 22.20 -9.19
C VAL A 162 -9.92 20.81 -9.51
N GLU A 163 -10.81 20.71 -10.47
CA GLU A 163 -11.36 19.45 -10.94
C GLU A 163 -10.67 19.05 -12.26
N LYS A 164 -10.18 17.82 -12.29
CA LYS A 164 -9.63 17.20 -13.50
C LYS A 164 -10.37 15.91 -13.77
N ARG A 165 -10.79 15.67 -14.98
CA ARG A 165 -11.38 14.42 -15.42
C ARG A 165 -10.38 13.71 -16.35
N LEU A 166 -10.01 12.49 -15.96
CA LEU A 166 -9.18 11.60 -16.77
C LEU A 166 -10.09 10.50 -17.31
N VAL A 167 -10.06 10.29 -18.60
CA VAL A 167 -10.73 9.15 -19.25
C VAL A 167 -9.69 8.07 -19.41
N ASP A 168 -9.89 6.94 -18.72
CA ASP A 168 -9.02 5.77 -18.79
C ASP A 168 -9.31 4.96 -20.07
N ALA A 169 -9.30 5.60 -21.23
CA ALA A 169 -9.23 4.87 -22.46
C ALA A 169 -7.78 4.39 -22.63
N LEU A 170 -7.53 3.15 -22.24
CA LEU A 170 -6.34 2.46 -22.76
C LEU A 170 -6.53 2.43 -24.30
N PRO A 171 -5.56 2.92 -25.10
CA PRO A 171 -5.61 2.72 -26.53
C PRO A 171 -5.74 1.22 -26.76
N GLU A 172 -6.72 0.81 -27.56
CA GLU A 172 -6.82 -0.58 -28.02
C GLU A 172 -5.48 -0.92 -28.64
N LEU A 173 -4.71 -1.79 -27.99
CA LEU A 173 -3.54 -2.38 -28.59
C LEU A 173 -4.10 -3.30 -29.67
N GLU A 174 -4.15 -2.80 -30.91
CA GLU A 174 -4.28 -3.65 -32.08
C GLU A 174 -3.09 -4.62 -32.10
N ILE A 175 -3.35 -5.88 -31.81
CA ILE A 175 -2.39 -6.99 -31.87
C ILE A 175 -2.38 -7.52 -33.32
#